data_6b7d9155a4dc18f2d76d77dfb658698c
#
_entry.id   6b7d9155a4dc18f2d76d77dfb658698c
#
_cell.length_a   1.000
_cell.length_b   1.000
_cell.length_c   1.000
_cell.angle_alpha   90.00
_cell.angle_beta   90.00
_cell.angle_gamma   90.00
#
_symmetry.space_group_name_H-M   'P 1'
#
loop_
_entity.id
_entity.type
_entity.pdbx_description
1 polymer ?
#
loop_
_entity_poly.entity_id
_entity_poly.type
_entity_poly.pdbx_seq_one_letter_code
_entity_poly.pdbx_strand_id
1 'polypeptide(L)'
;IFNEGLDSVLLNYEKILNVILPTLGKERRETYSPFLPICQQTGRVLQVKIEEINKNSKTLIYIHPESNKKVETSIFDGHCKLQWKVDWAMRWYVLGIDYEMNGKDLIESFQLSNKINRIIGGRPPNNFTYELFLDQNGEKISKSIGNGISVDDWLEFSPLQSLELFMFQNPNRAKRLYFDVI
;
A
#
# COMPACT_ATOMS: atom_id res chain seq x y z
N ILE A 1 -0.53 -6.65 -17.85
CA ILE A 1 -1.60 -5.99 -17.08
C ILE A 1 -1.03 -4.79 -16.32
N PHE A 2 -0.02 -4.95 -15.43
CA PHE A 2 0.48 -3.84 -14.61
C PHE A 2 1.27 -2.77 -15.37
N ASN A 3 1.84 -3.05 -16.53
CA ASN A 3 2.57 -2.08 -17.33
C ASN A 3 1.71 -0.86 -17.72
N GLU A 4 0.43 -1.07 -18.03
CA GLU A 4 -0.52 0.02 -18.30
C GLU A 4 -0.74 0.91 -17.06
N GLY A 5 -0.88 0.30 -15.88
CA GLY A 5 -0.98 1.04 -14.62
C GLY A 5 0.28 1.83 -14.29
N LEU A 6 1.45 1.24 -14.47
CA LEU A 6 2.74 1.90 -14.28
C LEU A 6 2.91 3.08 -15.23
N ASP A 7 2.51 2.94 -16.48
CA ASP A 7 2.51 4.04 -17.46
C ASP A 7 1.59 5.18 -17.04
N SER A 8 0.37 4.86 -16.59
CA SER A 8 -0.58 5.85 -16.09
C SER A 8 -0.02 6.62 -14.89
N VAL A 9 0.70 5.95 -13.99
CA VAL A 9 1.39 6.59 -12.86
C VAL A 9 2.51 7.52 -13.36
N LEU A 10 3.33 7.08 -14.34
CA LEU A 10 4.40 7.91 -14.90
C LEU A 10 3.87 9.15 -15.60
N LEU A 11 2.83 9.00 -16.40
CA LEU A 11 2.21 10.12 -17.12
C LEU A 11 1.64 11.18 -16.17
N ASN A 12 1.16 10.75 -15.01
CA ASN A 12 0.58 11.63 -13.99
C ASN A 12 1.53 11.90 -12.79
N TYR A 13 2.82 11.67 -12.96
CA TYR A 13 3.83 11.75 -11.90
C TYR A 13 3.71 13.02 -11.04
N GLU A 14 3.73 14.20 -11.66
CA GLU A 14 3.65 15.49 -10.97
C GLU A 14 2.33 15.69 -10.22
N LYS A 15 1.20 15.24 -10.79
CA LYS A 15 -0.10 15.32 -10.12
C LYS A 15 -0.14 14.45 -8.87
N ILE A 16 0.48 13.29 -8.91
CA ILE A 16 0.60 12.38 -7.78
C ILE A 16 1.50 12.98 -6.70
N LEU A 17 2.64 13.58 -7.07
CA LEU A 17 3.51 14.31 -6.14
C LEU A 17 2.76 15.42 -5.42
N ASN A 18 1.99 16.23 -6.13
CA ASN A 18 1.22 17.34 -5.55
C ASN A 18 0.22 16.88 -4.49
N VAL A 19 -0.28 15.64 -4.57
CA VAL A 19 -1.21 15.07 -3.60
C VAL A 19 -0.46 14.45 -2.41
N ILE A 20 0.70 13.85 -2.64
CA ILE A 20 1.42 13.10 -1.60
C ILE A 20 2.35 14.01 -0.78
N LEU A 21 3.10 14.89 -1.42
CA LEU A 21 4.12 15.70 -0.74
C LEU A 21 3.58 16.49 0.47
N PRO A 22 2.38 17.09 0.44
CA PRO A 22 1.83 17.77 1.61
C PRO A 22 1.63 16.88 2.84
N THR A 23 1.51 15.55 2.65
CA THR A 23 1.30 14.58 3.72
C THR A 23 2.60 14.08 4.35
N LEU A 24 3.76 14.45 3.81
CA LEU A 24 5.07 13.97 4.23
C LEU A 24 5.80 15.02 5.07
N GLY A 25 6.64 14.55 5.99
CA GLY A 25 7.62 15.39 6.69
C GLY A 25 8.69 15.96 5.75
N LYS A 26 9.36 17.05 6.17
CA LYS A 26 10.29 17.83 5.35
C LYS A 26 11.39 16.97 4.69
N GLU A 27 12.09 16.16 5.46
CA GLU A 27 13.19 15.29 4.96
C GLU A 27 12.71 14.33 3.87
N ARG A 28 11.53 13.75 4.06
CA ARG A 28 11.01 12.77 3.13
C ARG A 28 10.49 13.39 1.83
N ARG A 29 10.12 14.67 1.84
CA ARG A 29 9.69 15.39 0.62
C ARG A 29 10.82 15.54 -0.39
N GLU A 30 12.06 15.69 0.08
CA GLU A 30 13.21 15.95 -0.78
C GLU A 30 13.61 14.75 -1.65
N THR A 31 13.34 13.54 -1.16
CA THR A 31 13.71 12.28 -1.83
C THR A 31 12.53 11.45 -2.29
N TYR A 32 11.29 11.92 -2.06
CA TYR A 32 10.12 11.13 -2.40
C TYR A 32 9.92 11.04 -3.91
N SER A 33 9.70 9.82 -4.37
CA SER A 33 9.20 9.50 -5.71
C SER A 33 8.10 8.42 -5.59
N PRO A 34 7.05 8.46 -6.43
CA PRO A 34 6.11 7.35 -6.58
C PRO A 34 6.78 6.03 -6.95
N PHE A 35 7.90 6.09 -7.68
CA PHE A 35 8.68 4.94 -8.11
C PHE A 35 9.90 4.73 -7.22
N LEU A 36 10.21 3.48 -6.96
CA LEU A 36 11.38 2.99 -6.27
C LEU A 36 12.17 2.09 -7.22
N PRO A 37 13.30 2.55 -7.77
CA PRO A 37 14.13 1.71 -8.62
C PRO A 37 14.62 0.46 -7.90
N ILE A 38 14.80 -0.63 -8.65
CA ILE A 38 15.40 -1.87 -8.16
C ILE A 38 16.80 -1.99 -8.75
N CYS A 39 17.80 -2.09 -7.88
CA CYS A 39 19.18 -2.30 -8.31
C CYS A 39 19.31 -3.64 -9.02
N GLN A 40 19.66 -3.63 -10.30
CA GLN A 40 19.73 -4.84 -11.12
C GLN A 40 20.87 -5.80 -10.70
N GLN A 41 21.87 -5.31 -9.98
CA GLN A 41 22.97 -6.14 -9.50
C GLN A 41 22.63 -6.86 -8.20
N THR A 42 21.87 -6.20 -7.30
CA THR A 42 21.61 -6.71 -5.94
C THR A 42 20.17 -7.10 -5.68
N GLY A 43 19.23 -6.74 -6.56
CA GLY A 43 17.79 -6.91 -6.36
C GLY A 43 17.20 -5.99 -5.26
N ARG A 44 17.98 -5.09 -4.67
CA ARG A 44 17.53 -4.20 -3.59
C ARG A 44 16.67 -3.07 -4.13
N VAL A 45 15.58 -2.80 -3.44
CA VAL A 45 14.74 -1.62 -3.71
C VAL A 45 15.46 -0.38 -3.19
N LEU A 46 15.64 0.61 -4.05
CA LEU A 46 16.35 1.83 -3.73
C LEU A 46 15.38 2.98 -3.42
N GLN A 47 15.54 3.61 -2.27
CA GLN A 47 14.83 4.84 -1.92
C GLN A 47 15.75 6.03 -2.22
N VAL A 48 15.71 6.47 -3.45
CA VAL A 48 16.56 7.54 -3.99
C VAL A 48 15.71 8.64 -4.62
N LYS A 49 16.29 9.85 -4.70
CA LYS A 49 15.69 10.93 -5.47
C LYS A 49 15.72 10.58 -6.96
N ILE A 50 14.61 10.77 -7.65
CA ILE A 50 14.56 10.69 -9.11
C ILE A 50 14.92 12.06 -9.67
N GLU A 51 16.01 12.11 -10.43
CA GLU A 51 16.52 13.34 -11.02
C GLU A 51 15.74 13.74 -12.28
N GLU A 52 15.35 12.74 -13.08
CA GLU A 52 14.68 12.96 -14.35
C GLU A 52 13.73 11.81 -14.68
N ILE A 53 12.61 12.10 -15.31
CA ILE A 53 11.68 11.12 -15.85
C ILE A 53 11.56 11.31 -17.37
N ASN A 54 11.60 10.21 -18.09
CA ASN A 54 11.37 10.23 -19.54
C ASN A 54 10.07 9.49 -19.87
N LYS A 55 9.03 10.27 -20.18
CA LYS A 55 7.69 9.73 -20.47
C LYS A 55 7.62 9.01 -21.82
N ASN A 56 8.52 9.30 -22.73
CA ASN A 56 8.55 8.64 -24.05
C ASN A 56 9.22 7.27 -23.97
N SER A 57 10.41 7.19 -23.38
CA SER A 57 11.14 5.92 -23.21
C SER A 57 10.64 5.09 -22.01
N LYS A 58 9.77 5.66 -21.16
CA LYS A 58 9.27 5.02 -19.93
C LYS A 58 10.39 4.66 -18.97
N THR A 59 11.29 5.61 -18.75
CA THR A 59 12.47 5.44 -17.90
C THR A 59 12.56 6.51 -16.82
N LEU A 60 13.30 6.17 -15.78
CA LEU A 60 13.67 7.04 -14.65
C LEU A 60 15.19 7.16 -14.59
N ILE A 61 15.67 8.33 -14.23
CA ILE A 61 17.10 8.58 -14.03
C ILE A 61 17.34 8.96 -12.58
N TYR A 62 18.31 8.29 -11.96
CA TYR A 62 18.72 8.52 -10.57
C TYR A 62 20.22 8.34 -10.38
N ILE A 63 20.74 8.81 -9.25
CA ILE A 63 22.14 8.56 -8.85
C ILE A 63 22.15 7.33 -7.94
N HIS A 64 22.91 6.31 -8.33
CA HIS A 64 23.03 5.09 -7.54
C HIS A 64 23.79 5.36 -6.23
N PRO A 65 23.23 5.02 -5.05
CA PRO A 65 23.78 5.47 -3.77
C PRO A 65 25.17 4.91 -3.43
N GLU A 66 25.52 3.73 -3.90
CA GLU A 66 26.82 3.10 -3.61
C GLU A 66 27.90 3.47 -4.65
N SER A 67 27.54 3.51 -5.92
CA SER A 67 28.51 3.77 -7.01
C SER A 67 28.61 5.23 -7.42
N ASN A 68 27.69 6.07 -6.95
CA ASN A 68 27.56 7.49 -7.32
C ASN A 68 27.45 7.74 -8.84
N LYS A 69 27.01 6.73 -9.59
CA LYS A 69 26.83 6.81 -11.05
C LYS A 69 25.38 7.16 -11.39
N LYS A 70 25.22 7.94 -12.45
CA LYS A 70 23.91 8.20 -13.07
C LYS A 70 23.42 6.89 -13.71
N VAL A 71 22.22 6.44 -13.36
CA VAL A 71 21.59 5.21 -13.88
C VAL A 71 20.25 5.57 -14.48
N GLU A 72 20.01 5.08 -15.69
CA GLU A 72 18.68 5.07 -16.32
C GLU A 72 18.07 3.68 -16.19
N THR A 73 16.83 3.60 -15.77
CA THR A 73 16.12 2.33 -15.59
C THR A 73 14.68 2.41 -16.13
N SER A 74 14.19 1.31 -16.70
CA SER A 74 12.79 1.17 -17.10
C SER A 74 11.87 1.16 -15.89
N ILE A 75 10.63 1.63 -16.05
CA ILE A 75 9.58 1.44 -15.05
C ILE A 75 8.91 0.07 -15.13
N PHE A 76 9.17 -0.70 -16.19
CA PHE A 76 8.53 -1.98 -16.49
C PHE A 76 9.37 -3.18 -16.05
N ASP A 77 8.80 -4.36 -16.21
CA ASP A 77 9.45 -5.66 -16.15
C ASP A 77 10.24 -5.92 -14.85
N GLY A 78 9.74 -5.39 -13.74
CA GLY A 78 10.36 -5.59 -12.42
C GLY A 78 11.58 -4.72 -12.14
N HIS A 79 11.87 -3.71 -12.97
CA HIS A 79 12.96 -2.77 -12.72
C HIS A 79 12.63 -1.68 -11.70
N CYS A 80 11.34 -1.45 -11.44
CA CYS A 80 10.86 -0.53 -10.42
C CYS A 80 9.74 -1.14 -9.59
N LYS A 81 9.62 -0.67 -8.35
CA LYS A 81 8.48 -0.87 -7.47
C LYS A 81 7.79 0.48 -7.25
N LEU A 82 6.49 0.48 -7.00
CA LEU A 82 5.79 1.69 -6.55
C LEU A 82 5.84 1.83 -5.01
N GLN A 83 5.77 3.06 -4.53
CA GLN A 83 5.42 3.37 -3.13
C GLN A 83 4.03 2.80 -2.83
N TRP A 84 3.84 2.22 -1.65
CA TRP A 84 2.69 1.35 -1.36
C TRP A 84 1.31 2.00 -1.57
N LYS A 85 1.12 3.29 -1.25
CA LYS A 85 -0.16 3.99 -1.47
C LYS A 85 -0.44 4.20 -2.97
N VAL A 86 0.60 4.41 -3.75
CA VAL A 86 0.51 4.53 -5.21
C VAL A 86 0.29 3.15 -5.84
N ASP A 87 0.99 2.12 -5.35
CA ASP A 87 0.80 0.72 -5.76
C ASP A 87 -0.64 0.26 -5.49
N TRP A 88 -1.17 0.58 -4.29
CA TRP A 88 -2.53 0.24 -3.91
C TRP A 88 -3.57 0.88 -4.86
N ALA A 89 -3.43 2.17 -5.12
CA ALA A 89 -4.28 2.89 -6.07
C ALA A 89 -4.17 2.35 -7.50
N MET A 90 -2.97 2.04 -7.96
CA MET A 90 -2.71 1.47 -9.28
C MET A 90 -3.31 0.07 -9.42
N ARG A 91 -3.23 -0.77 -8.39
CA ARG A 91 -3.87 -2.10 -8.37
C ARG A 91 -5.38 -2.00 -8.50
N TRP A 92 -6.02 -1.09 -7.78
CA TRP A 92 -7.47 -0.87 -7.94
C TRP A 92 -7.84 -0.49 -9.36
N TYR A 93 -7.05 0.38 -9.98
CA TYR A 93 -7.26 0.80 -11.37
C TYR A 93 -7.14 -0.37 -12.35
N VAL A 94 -6.02 -1.08 -12.30
CA VAL A 94 -5.70 -2.14 -13.28
C VAL A 94 -6.58 -3.38 -13.10
N LEU A 95 -6.91 -3.74 -11.85
CA LEU A 95 -7.71 -4.93 -11.54
C LEU A 95 -9.21 -4.66 -11.50
N GLY A 96 -9.64 -3.40 -11.64
CA GLY A 96 -11.05 -3.03 -11.61
C GLY A 96 -11.71 -3.36 -10.26
N ILE A 97 -11.03 -3.04 -9.14
CA ILE A 97 -11.52 -3.37 -7.81
C ILE A 97 -12.74 -2.52 -7.46
N ASP A 98 -13.87 -3.14 -7.15
CA ASP A 98 -15.13 -2.49 -6.78
C ASP A 98 -15.29 -2.29 -5.28
N TYR A 99 -14.61 -3.10 -4.47
CA TYR A 99 -14.77 -3.09 -3.02
C TYR A 99 -13.45 -3.38 -2.30
N GLU A 100 -13.14 -2.58 -1.28
CA GLU A 100 -11.93 -2.68 -0.47
C GLU A 100 -12.26 -2.60 1.01
N MET A 101 -11.74 -3.53 1.80
CA MET A 101 -11.85 -3.53 3.27
C MET A 101 -10.54 -3.16 3.91
N ASN A 102 -10.57 -2.30 4.91
CA ASN A 102 -9.37 -1.96 5.67
C ASN A 102 -9.66 -1.67 7.14
N GLY A 103 -8.65 -1.90 7.98
CA GLY A 103 -8.68 -1.44 9.36
C GLY A 103 -8.64 0.09 9.46
N LYS A 104 -9.14 0.64 10.55
CA LYS A 104 -9.21 2.09 10.76
C LYS A 104 -7.85 2.81 10.72
N ASP A 105 -6.78 2.10 10.97
CA ASP A 105 -5.41 2.62 10.89
C ASP A 105 -4.97 2.93 9.45
N LEU A 106 -5.72 2.47 8.44
CA LEU A 106 -5.47 2.73 7.04
C LEU A 106 -6.40 3.80 6.41
N ILE A 107 -7.30 4.43 7.16
CA ILE A 107 -8.28 5.40 6.63
C ILE A 107 -7.60 6.52 5.84
N GLU A 108 -6.58 7.16 6.41
CA GLU A 108 -5.87 8.26 5.73
C GLU A 108 -5.18 7.78 4.45
N SER A 109 -4.60 6.58 4.52
CA SER A 109 -3.94 5.97 3.37
C SER A 109 -4.92 5.60 2.27
N PHE A 110 -6.09 5.06 2.65
CA PHE A 110 -7.18 4.77 1.72
C PHE A 110 -7.66 6.04 1.03
N GLN A 111 -7.90 7.13 1.77
CA GLN A 111 -8.32 8.41 1.20
C GLN A 111 -7.29 8.98 0.23
N LEU A 112 -6.00 8.85 0.54
CA LEU A 112 -4.93 9.31 -0.33
C LEU A 112 -4.86 8.45 -1.61
N SER A 113 -4.95 7.13 -1.48
CA SER A 113 -4.99 6.20 -2.60
C SER A 113 -6.20 6.43 -3.50
N ASN A 114 -7.37 6.81 -2.95
CA ASN A 114 -8.54 7.22 -3.73
C ASN A 114 -8.27 8.43 -4.63
N LYS A 115 -7.56 9.44 -4.11
CA LYS A 115 -7.18 10.61 -4.90
C LYS A 115 -6.24 10.22 -6.03
N ILE A 116 -5.26 9.38 -5.74
CA ILE A 116 -4.29 8.88 -6.73
C ILE A 116 -5.00 8.04 -7.80
N ASN A 117 -5.91 7.15 -7.40
CA ASN A 117 -6.66 6.31 -8.33
C ASN A 117 -7.44 7.16 -9.35
N ARG A 118 -8.12 8.24 -8.91
CA ARG A 118 -8.78 9.18 -9.82
C ARG A 118 -7.81 9.90 -10.75
N ILE A 119 -6.63 10.28 -10.26
CA ILE A 119 -5.59 10.96 -11.06
C ILE A 119 -5.12 10.07 -12.20
N ILE A 120 -4.97 8.76 -11.98
CA ILE A 120 -4.55 7.80 -13.01
C ILE A 120 -5.69 7.29 -13.90
N GLY A 121 -6.92 7.80 -13.71
CA GLY A 121 -8.08 7.50 -14.54
C GLY A 121 -8.98 6.39 -14.00
N GLY A 122 -8.76 5.92 -12.77
CA GLY A 122 -9.56 4.88 -12.14
C GLY A 122 -10.79 5.41 -11.41
N ARG A 123 -11.66 4.46 -11.06
CA ARG A 123 -12.78 4.65 -10.15
C ARG A 123 -12.40 4.02 -8.80
N PRO A 124 -12.33 4.79 -7.70
CA PRO A 124 -12.04 4.22 -6.38
C PRO A 124 -13.07 3.19 -5.95
N PRO A 125 -12.66 2.12 -5.25
CA PRO A 125 -13.58 1.12 -4.75
C PRO A 125 -14.50 1.68 -3.65
N ASN A 126 -15.65 1.05 -3.45
CA ASN A 126 -16.44 1.22 -2.24
C ASN A 126 -15.62 0.71 -1.05
N ASN A 127 -15.75 1.39 0.09
CA ASN A 127 -14.94 1.07 1.26
C ASN A 127 -15.79 0.59 2.44
N PHE A 128 -15.23 -0.37 3.14
CA PHE A 128 -15.67 -0.72 4.48
C PHE A 128 -14.49 -0.70 5.44
N THR A 129 -14.57 0.16 6.46
CA THR A 129 -13.54 0.27 7.48
C THR A 129 -14.01 -0.43 8.75
N TYR A 130 -13.23 -1.40 9.23
CA TYR A 130 -13.48 -2.09 10.49
C TYR A 130 -12.57 -1.58 11.60
N GLU A 131 -13.05 -1.74 12.84
CA GLU A 131 -12.29 -1.41 14.05
C GLU A 131 -11.18 -2.41 14.32
N LEU A 132 -10.26 -2.01 15.17
CA LEU A 132 -9.11 -2.84 15.56
C LEU A 132 -9.57 -4.02 16.44
N PHE A 133 -8.85 -5.11 16.32
CA PHE A 133 -8.93 -6.22 17.26
C PHE A 133 -7.97 -5.98 18.42
N LEU A 134 -8.46 -6.25 19.62
CA LEU A 134 -7.72 -6.07 20.86
C LEU A 134 -7.52 -7.44 21.52
N ASP A 135 -6.44 -7.58 22.26
CA ASP A 135 -6.21 -8.76 23.09
C ASP A 135 -7.08 -8.74 24.36
N GLN A 136 -6.88 -9.72 25.23
CA GLN A 136 -7.59 -9.83 26.50
C GLN A 136 -7.40 -8.61 27.42
N ASN A 137 -6.27 -7.90 27.31
CA ASN A 137 -5.93 -6.72 28.10
C ASN A 137 -6.48 -5.43 27.47
N GLY A 138 -7.04 -5.50 26.25
CA GLY A 138 -7.50 -4.34 25.49
C GLY A 138 -6.40 -3.65 24.70
N GLU A 139 -5.25 -4.29 24.51
CA GLU A 139 -4.16 -3.79 23.70
C GLU A 139 -4.32 -4.24 22.24
N LYS A 140 -3.80 -3.44 21.29
CA LYS A 140 -3.86 -3.76 19.86
C LYS A 140 -3.14 -5.07 19.56
N ILE A 141 -3.81 -5.99 18.87
CA ILE A 141 -3.19 -7.21 18.36
C ILE A 141 -2.17 -6.86 17.27
N SER A 142 -0.98 -7.45 17.40
CA SER A 142 0.13 -7.23 16.48
C SER A 142 0.90 -8.53 16.26
N LYS A 143 1.26 -8.79 14.98
CA LYS A 143 2.07 -9.96 14.62
C LYS A 143 3.44 -9.99 15.31
N SER A 144 4.05 -8.82 15.53
CA SER A 144 5.35 -8.70 16.18
C SER A 144 5.32 -9.04 17.67
N ILE A 145 4.16 -8.84 18.32
CA ILE A 145 3.94 -9.18 19.75
C ILE A 145 3.46 -10.63 19.88
N GLY A 146 2.78 -11.17 18.86
CA GLY A 146 2.23 -12.52 18.88
C GLY A 146 1.05 -12.70 19.85
N ASN A 147 0.32 -11.61 20.14
CA ASN A 147 -0.80 -11.59 21.09
C ASN A 147 -2.17 -11.80 20.45
N GLY A 148 -2.22 -12.38 19.24
CA GLY A 148 -3.46 -12.64 18.52
C GLY A 148 -3.73 -14.14 18.34
N ILE A 149 -4.96 -14.46 17.97
CA ILE A 149 -5.40 -15.79 17.54
C ILE A 149 -5.45 -15.79 16.02
N SER A 150 -4.91 -16.84 15.39
CA SER A 150 -5.02 -17.04 13.95
C SER A 150 -6.39 -17.62 13.56
N VAL A 151 -6.71 -17.59 12.28
CA VAL A 151 -7.92 -18.27 11.75
C VAL A 151 -7.85 -19.77 11.99
N ASP A 152 -6.67 -20.37 11.85
CA ASP A 152 -6.46 -21.80 12.08
C ASP A 152 -6.69 -22.16 13.55
N ASP A 153 -6.18 -21.36 14.49
CA ASP A 153 -6.45 -21.56 15.93
C ASP A 153 -7.96 -21.46 16.23
N TRP A 154 -8.68 -20.53 15.61
CA TRP A 154 -10.13 -20.43 15.79
C TRP A 154 -10.85 -21.67 15.30
N LEU A 155 -10.52 -22.14 14.10
CA LEU A 155 -11.18 -23.27 13.45
C LEU A 155 -10.89 -24.62 14.14
N GLU A 156 -9.86 -24.70 14.98
CA GLU A 156 -9.59 -25.87 15.81
C GLU A 156 -10.67 -26.07 16.89
N PHE A 157 -11.27 -25.01 17.40
CA PHE A 157 -12.23 -25.05 18.51
C PHE A 157 -13.66 -24.69 18.11
N SER A 158 -13.86 -24.05 16.97
CA SER A 158 -15.17 -23.50 16.61
C SER A 158 -15.39 -23.49 15.08
N PRO A 159 -16.65 -23.65 14.60
CA PRO A 159 -16.92 -23.65 13.17
C PRO A 159 -16.74 -22.26 12.54
N LEU A 160 -16.53 -22.26 11.21
CA LEU A 160 -16.35 -21.03 10.43
C LEU A 160 -17.48 -20.00 10.64
N GLN A 161 -18.72 -20.46 10.75
CA GLN A 161 -19.88 -19.59 10.95
C GLN A 161 -19.80 -18.77 12.25
N SER A 162 -19.15 -19.30 13.29
CA SER A 162 -18.92 -18.56 14.54
C SER A 162 -17.91 -17.42 14.34
N LEU A 163 -16.87 -17.65 13.55
CA LEU A 163 -15.91 -16.62 13.16
C LEU A 163 -16.57 -15.54 12.31
N GLU A 164 -17.37 -15.93 11.32
CA GLU A 164 -18.13 -15.00 10.47
C GLU A 164 -19.06 -14.12 11.32
N LEU A 165 -19.82 -14.72 12.22
CA LEU A 165 -20.67 -13.98 13.15
C LEU A 165 -19.86 -13.01 14.02
N PHE A 166 -18.76 -13.47 14.61
CA PHE A 166 -17.87 -12.64 15.41
C PHE A 166 -17.33 -11.46 14.61
N MET A 167 -16.88 -11.67 13.38
CA MET A 167 -16.31 -10.63 12.52
C MET A 167 -17.36 -9.58 12.14
N PHE A 168 -18.56 -9.98 11.76
CA PHE A 168 -19.60 -9.08 11.26
C PHE A 168 -20.55 -8.53 12.32
N GLN A 169 -20.61 -9.11 13.51
CA GLN A 169 -21.37 -8.56 14.61
C GLN A 169 -20.73 -7.26 15.13
N ASN A 170 -21.35 -6.11 14.88
CA ASN A 170 -20.86 -4.79 15.28
C ASN A 170 -19.44 -4.47 14.73
N PRO A 171 -19.23 -4.48 13.42
CA PRO A 171 -17.91 -4.35 12.81
C PRO A 171 -17.24 -2.99 13.05
N ASN A 172 -18.03 -1.96 13.40
CA ASN A 172 -17.56 -0.60 13.72
C ASN A 172 -17.17 -0.42 15.21
N ARG A 173 -17.10 -1.51 15.97
CA ARG A 173 -16.65 -1.48 17.37
C ARG A 173 -15.40 -2.34 17.53
N ALA A 174 -14.44 -1.84 18.31
CA ALA A 174 -13.28 -2.63 18.69
C ALA A 174 -13.73 -3.89 19.43
N LYS A 175 -13.13 -5.02 19.08
CA LYS A 175 -13.45 -6.33 19.62
C LYS A 175 -12.23 -6.93 20.31
N ARG A 176 -12.45 -7.59 21.43
CA ARG A 176 -11.43 -8.39 22.06
C ARG A 176 -11.42 -9.79 21.43
N LEU A 177 -10.25 -10.21 20.98
CA LEU A 177 -10.03 -11.51 20.33
C LEU A 177 -8.99 -12.30 21.14
N TYR A 178 -9.45 -13.26 21.93
CA TYR A 178 -8.65 -14.16 22.77
C TYR A 178 -9.41 -15.48 22.97
N PHE A 179 -8.75 -16.51 23.49
CA PHE A 179 -9.32 -17.86 23.51
C PHE A 179 -10.70 -17.98 24.17
N ASP A 180 -10.96 -17.24 25.24
CA ASP A 180 -12.25 -17.34 25.97
C ASP A 180 -13.47 -16.80 25.20
N VAL A 181 -13.28 -16.23 23.99
CA VAL A 181 -14.39 -15.77 23.14
C VAL A 181 -14.70 -16.76 21.99
N ILE A 182 -13.93 -17.82 21.84
CA ILE A 182 -14.18 -18.91 20.91
C ILE A 182 -15.12 -19.91 21.57
#